data_cb386da66d5b187c40192ca39af105f2
#
_entry.id   cb386da66d5b187c40192ca39af105f2
#
_cell.length_a   1.000
_cell.length_b   1.000
_cell.length_c   1.000
_cell.angle_alpha   90.00
_cell.angle_beta   90.00
_cell.angle_gamma   90.00
#
_symmetry.space_group_name_H-M   'P 1'
#
loop_
_entity.id
_entity.type
_entity.pdbx_description
1 polymer ?
#
loop_
_entity_poly.entity_id
_entity_poly.type
_entity_poly.pdbx_seq_one_letter_code
_entity_poly.pdbx_strand_id
1 'polypeptide(L)'
;YRRWAFLNVTGRNDWSSTLPADNNSYFYPSVTASILLSDALGLKSKAINYLKIRGGWAQVGSDADPYQLATVYTSETAFEGNPLQTSSTIGMTPDLKPEKTSSIEVGMEAAFFNNRLHLDFTYYKTDSRNQILKLATSASSGYTSQVRNAGHIRNRGYEIQLGAIPVQASNGFRWNLDLNYGSNRSKVIKLDDEGLITSYQLYSSGIQVLASVGEAYGTLFGTAYVRDDNGKIVVDDNGLPKISSTNKTLGKFTPDWMGGISNTFSYGSFSLSFLVDASVGGSIFSNTNKTGKYTGVLANSLPGRDAEHGGLWYYTDAAGSNVLLAETPSYSVTSDGLYYGQVNGQPIRIYQDGIVVDGVTEGGAKNNQVVSAEKYYHRIYSIAESNVYDASYVKLREVSLSYRLPHIWSQKLHLQEAVVTLTGRNLWTIYKDAPNIDPESAMTAGNAQGVEAYSLPTTRSFGVNVSVKF
;
A
#
# COMPACT_ATOMS: atom_id res chain seq x y z
N TYR A 1 -38.49 19.72 -3.54
CA TYR A 1 -39.43 20.66 -2.89
C TYR A 1 -38.84 22.06 -2.90
N ARG A 2 -39.57 23.05 -3.40
CA ARG A 2 -39.21 24.49 -3.42
C ARG A 2 -37.75 24.80 -3.87
N ARG A 3 -37.11 23.96 -4.69
CA ARG A 3 -35.75 24.05 -5.21
C ARG A 3 -34.61 24.00 -4.16
N TRP A 4 -34.93 23.75 -2.88
CA TRP A 4 -33.89 23.63 -1.84
C TRP A 4 -33.86 22.26 -1.16
N ALA A 5 -34.87 21.39 -1.33
CA ALA A 5 -34.84 20.03 -0.85
C ALA A 5 -35.05 19.05 -2.02
N PHE A 6 -34.18 18.06 -2.08
CA PHE A 6 -34.17 17.04 -3.13
C PHE A 6 -34.19 15.67 -2.46
N LEU A 7 -35.02 14.79 -2.96
CA LEU A 7 -35.06 13.37 -2.60
C LEU A 7 -34.98 12.58 -3.89
N ASN A 8 -34.07 11.65 -3.93
CA ASN A 8 -33.95 10.69 -5.03
C ASN A 8 -34.06 9.28 -4.48
N VAL A 9 -34.97 8.49 -5.03
CA VAL A 9 -35.19 7.08 -4.68
C VAL A 9 -34.99 6.29 -5.97
N THR A 10 -34.09 5.32 -5.93
CA THR A 10 -33.83 4.46 -7.09
C THR A 10 -33.95 3.00 -6.70
N GLY A 11 -34.30 2.18 -7.65
CA GLY A 11 -34.28 0.73 -7.53
C GLY A 11 -33.94 0.11 -8.88
N ARG A 12 -33.04 -0.87 -8.83
CA ARG A 12 -32.66 -1.65 -10.01
C ARG A 12 -32.70 -3.11 -9.65
N ASN A 13 -33.13 -3.96 -10.56
CA ASN A 13 -33.05 -5.39 -10.41
C ASN A 13 -32.19 -5.96 -11.53
N ASP A 14 -31.19 -6.76 -11.18
CA ASP A 14 -30.30 -7.43 -12.11
C ASP A 14 -30.46 -8.95 -12.00
N TRP A 15 -30.15 -9.64 -13.09
CA TRP A 15 -30.11 -11.09 -13.17
C TRP A 15 -28.75 -11.52 -13.71
N SER A 16 -28.11 -12.46 -13.04
CA SER A 16 -26.82 -13.00 -13.48
C SER A 16 -26.90 -14.50 -13.77
N SER A 17 -26.35 -14.90 -14.89
CA SER A 17 -26.22 -16.32 -15.28
C SER A 17 -25.11 -17.05 -14.51
N THR A 18 -24.29 -16.35 -13.74
CA THR A 18 -23.22 -16.92 -12.90
C THR A 18 -23.72 -17.41 -11.55
N LEU A 19 -24.96 -17.08 -11.22
CA LEU A 19 -25.63 -17.47 -9.97
C LEU A 19 -26.72 -18.53 -10.25
N PRO A 20 -27.05 -19.36 -9.24
CA PRO A 20 -28.10 -20.38 -9.40
C PRO A 20 -29.46 -19.73 -9.60
N ALA A 21 -30.38 -20.41 -10.28
CA ALA A 21 -31.71 -19.89 -10.65
C ALA A 21 -32.48 -19.29 -9.47
N ASP A 22 -32.33 -19.86 -8.28
CA ASP A 22 -33.03 -19.41 -7.07
C ASP A 22 -32.41 -18.13 -6.46
N ASN A 23 -31.18 -17.76 -6.86
CA ASN A 23 -30.42 -16.62 -6.32
C ASN A 23 -29.89 -15.68 -7.42
N ASN A 24 -30.29 -15.86 -8.69
CA ASN A 24 -29.73 -15.11 -9.81
C ASN A 24 -30.28 -13.67 -9.93
N SER A 25 -31.35 -13.36 -9.21
CA SER A 25 -32.01 -12.05 -9.21
C SER A 25 -31.68 -11.30 -7.93
N TYR A 26 -31.23 -10.07 -8.05
CA TYR A 26 -30.89 -9.25 -6.90
C TYR A 26 -31.27 -7.77 -7.11
N PHE A 27 -31.86 -7.18 -6.09
CA PHE A 27 -32.42 -5.84 -6.12
C PHE A 27 -31.52 -4.86 -5.38
N TYR A 28 -31.29 -3.69 -6.00
CA TYR A 28 -30.47 -2.60 -5.48
C TYR A 28 -31.32 -1.35 -5.21
N PRO A 29 -31.73 -1.11 -4.00
CA PRO A 29 -32.34 0.15 -3.61
C PRO A 29 -31.30 1.22 -3.27
N SER A 30 -31.62 2.47 -3.56
CA SER A 30 -30.92 3.60 -2.97
C SER A 30 -31.87 4.75 -2.65
N VAL A 31 -31.52 5.48 -1.60
CA VAL A 31 -32.24 6.70 -1.18
C VAL A 31 -31.17 7.76 -0.91
N THR A 32 -31.27 8.89 -1.59
CA THR A 32 -30.43 10.05 -1.33
C THR A 32 -31.28 11.29 -1.08
N ALA A 33 -30.89 12.07 -0.09
CA ALA A 33 -31.52 13.34 0.21
C ALA A 33 -30.48 14.46 0.28
N SER A 34 -30.83 15.63 -0.19
CA SER A 34 -30.01 16.82 0.00
C SER A 34 -30.84 18.06 0.25
N ILE A 35 -30.31 18.96 1.06
CA ILE A 35 -30.92 20.21 1.46
C ILE A 35 -29.95 21.34 1.23
N LEU A 36 -30.34 22.32 0.39
CA LEU A 36 -29.65 23.59 0.25
C LEU A 36 -30.04 24.49 1.41
N LEU A 37 -29.25 24.47 2.47
CA LEU A 37 -29.54 25.27 3.68
C LEU A 37 -29.42 26.76 3.41
N SER A 38 -28.53 27.18 2.50
CA SER A 38 -28.42 28.59 2.06
C SER A 38 -29.75 29.11 1.52
N ASP A 39 -30.49 28.32 0.75
CA ASP A 39 -31.76 28.73 0.17
C ASP A 39 -32.92 28.51 1.14
N ALA A 40 -32.92 27.39 1.90
CA ALA A 40 -33.96 27.06 2.88
C ALA A 40 -34.04 28.09 4.00
N LEU A 41 -32.92 28.61 4.47
CA LEU A 41 -32.78 29.57 5.57
C LEU A 41 -32.58 31.00 5.11
N GLY A 42 -32.55 31.25 3.80
CA GLY A 42 -32.30 32.57 3.25
C GLY A 42 -30.89 33.15 3.55
N LEU A 43 -29.90 32.27 3.77
CA LEU A 43 -28.53 32.64 4.14
C LEU A 43 -27.77 33.22 2.93
N LYS A 44 -28.20 34.36 2.43
CA LYS A 44 -27.51 35.08 1.33
C LYS A 44 -26.62 36.16 1.89
N SER A 45 -25.35 35.83 2.16
CA SER A 45 -24.38 36.80 2.64
C SER A 45 -23.07 36.69 1.83
N LYS A 46 -22.23 37.77 1.89
CA LYS A 46 -20.88 37.70 1.30
C LYS A 46 -20.00 36.67 1.99
N ALA A 47 -20.32 36.28 3.23
CA ALA A 47 -19.56 35.29 3.99
C ALA A 47 -19.94 33.86 3.61
N ILE A 48 -21.24 33.57 3.47
CA ILE A 48 -21.74 32.24 3.09
C ILE A 48 -22.54 32.39 1.79
N ASN A 49 -22.03 31.83 0.70
CA ASN A 49 -22.67 31.89 -0.61
C ASN A 49 -23.51 30.65 -0.89
N TYR A 50 -23.08 29.52 -0.36
CA TYR A 50 -23.68 28.22 -0.60
C TYR A 50 -23.44 27.32 0.59
N LEU A 51 -24.48 26.59 1.02
CA LEU A 51 -24.38 25.57 2.03
C LEU A 51 -25.40 24.48 1.74
N LYS A 52 -24.92 23.26 1.52
CA LYS A 52 -25.72 22.07 1.24
C LYS A 52 -25.30 20.94 2.16
N ILE A 53 -26.27 20.25 2.72
CA ILE A 53 -26.08 18.98 3.42
C ILE A 53 -26.67 17.88 2.55
N ARG A 54 -25.98 16.75 2.49
CA ARG A 54 -26.43 15.57 1.78
C ARG A 54 -26.30 14.33 2.65
N GLY A 55 -27.18 13.38 2.44
CA GLY A 55 -27.08 12.06 3.04
C GLY A 55 -27.68 11.02 2.12
N GLY A 56 -27.16 9.82 2.18
CA GLY A 56 -27.62 8.73 1.35
C GLY A 56 -27.36 7.37 1.97
N TRP A 57 -28.20 6.45 1.57
CA TRP A 57 -28.02 5.03 1.77
C TRP A 57 -28.21 4.34 0.44
N ALA A 58 -27.31 3.42 0.12
CA ALA A 58 -27.37 2.62 -1.09
C ALA A 58 -26.96 1.18 -0.80
N GLN A 59 -27.55 0.28 -1.55
CA GLN A 59 -27.14 -1.11 -1.57
C GLN A 59 -26.79 -1.50 -2.99
N VAL A 60 -25.68 -2.22 -3.17
CA VAL A 60 -25.27 -2.81 -4.43
C VAL A 60 -24.90 -4.28 -4.21
N GLY A 61 -25.07 -5.10 -5.23
CA GLY A 61 -24.61 -6.49 -5.22
C GLY A 61 -23.56 -6.70 -6.29
N SER A 62 -22.84 -7.80 -6.18
CA SER A 62 -21.93 -8.34 -7.19
C SER A 62 -22.22 -9.83 -7.37
N ASP A 63 -22.07 -10.32 -8.58
CA ASP A 63 -22.26 -11.74 -8.89
C ASP A 63 -20.94 -12.54 -8.70
N ALA A 64 -21.02 -13.83 -8.97
CA ALA A 64 -19.88 -14.73 -8.94
C ALA A 64 -19.12 -14.70 -10.27
N ASP A 65 -17.85 -15.10 -10.21
CA ASP A 65 -17.13 -15.45 -11.44
C ASP A 65 -17.81 -16.63 -12.15
N PRO A 66 -17.66 -16.75 -13.48
CA PRO A 66 -18.21 -17.89 -14.22
C PRO A 66 -17.73 -19.26 -13.69
N TYR A 67 -18.58 -20.26 -13.82
CA TYR A 67 -18.27 -21.67 -13.49
C TYR A 67 -17.99 -21.99 -12.02
N GLN A 68 -18.54 -21.22 -11.08
CA GLN A 68 -18.37 -21.47 -9.65
C GLN A 68 -19.50 -22.30 -9.00
N LEU A 69 -20.51 -22.71 -9.77
CA LEU A 69 -21.67 -23.46 -9.26
C LEU A 69 -21.50 -24.97 -9.28
N ALA A 70 -20.61 -25.48 -10.12
CA ALA A 70 -20.39 -26.92 -10.28
C ALA A 70 -18.91 -27.24 -10.41
N THR A 71 -18.49 -28.35 -9.79
CA THR A 71 -17.15 -28.87 -9.97
C THR A 71 -17.02 -29.44 -11.37
N VAL A 72 -15.99 -29.01 -12.09
CA VAL A 72 -15.68 -29.47 -13.46
C VAL A 72 -14.40 -30.29 -13.46
N TYR A 73 -14.29 -31.18 -14.44
CA TYR A 73 -13.07 -31.92 -14.69
C TYR A 73 -12.21 -31.20 -15.70
N THR A 74 -10.92 -31.14 -15.42
CA THR A 74 -9.93 -30.55 -16.35
C THR A 74 -9.26 -31.69 -17.12
N SER A 75 -9.20 -31.56 -18.44
CA SER A 75 -8.47 -32.53 -19.29
C SER A 75 -6.96 -32.31 -19.11
N GLU A 76 -6.24 -33.37 -18.82
CA GLU A 76 -4.79 -33.42 -18.68
C GLU A 76 -4.13 -34.00 -19.94
N THR A 77 -2.80 -33.93 -19.98
CA THR A 77 -2.04 -34.60 -21.07
C THR A 77 -2.32 -36.10 -21.03
N ALA A 78 -2.68 -36.67 -22.19
CA ALA A 78 -2.97 -38.09 -22.29
C ALA A 78 -1.77 -38.94 -21.87
N PHE A 79 -2.00 -39.94 -21.04
CA PHE A 79 -0.98 -40.92 -20.63
C PHE A 79 -1.08 -42.16 -21.53
N GLU A 80 -0.01 -42.49 -22.23
CA GLU A 80 0.05 -43.62 -23.18
C GLU A 80 -1.14 -43.67 -24.17
N GLY A 81 -1.58 -42.47 -24.65
CA GLY A 81 -2.72 -42.37 -25.57
C GLY A 81 -4.10 -42.42 -24.91
N ASN A 82 -4.19 -42.61 -23.59
CA ASN A 82 -5.46 -42.61 -22.85
C ASN A 82 -5.76 -41.18 -22.32
N PRO A 83 -6.97 -40.64 -22.57
CA PRO A 83 -7.38 -39.35 -22.02
C PRO A 83 -7.37 -39.37 -20.49
N LEU A 84 -6.77 -38.37 -19.89
CA LEU A 84 -6.80 -38.18 -18.44
C LEU A 84 -7.66 -36.95 -18.09
N GLN A 85 -8.37 -37.06 -16.98
CA GLN A 85 -9.11 -35.93 -16.39
C GLN A 85 -8.81 -35.82 -14.90
N THR A 86 -8.59 -34.62 -14.44
CA THR A 86 -8.38 -34.31 -13.03
C THR A 86 -9.61 -33.62 -12.45
N SER A 87 -10.06 -34.07 -11.30
CA SER A 87 -11.08 -33.37 -10.51
C SER A 87 -10.47 -32.16 -9.83
N SER A 88 -11.18 -31.05 -9.80
CA SER A 88 -10.78 -29.87 -9.04
C SER A 88 -10.64 -30.19 -7.55
N THR A 89 -9.57 -29.72 -6.94
CA THR A 89 -9.39 -29.75 -5.47
C THR A 89 -10.19 -28.65 -4.78
N ILE A 90 -10.89 -27.79 -5.55
CA ILE A 90 -11.77 -26.74 -5.05
C ILE A 90 -13.20 -27.18 -5.21
N GLY A 91 -13.90 -27.36 -4.10
CA GLY A 91 -15.33 -27.64 -4.09
C GLY A 91 -16.14 -26.41 -4.49
N MET A 92 -17.05 -26.56 -5.44
CA MET A 92 -17.98 -25.51 -5.85
C MET A 92 -19.27 -25.62 -5.04
N THR A 93 -19.99 -24.50 -4.91
CA THR A 93 -21.22 -24.42 -4.12
C THR A 93 -22.40 -24.09 -5.02
N PRO A 94 -23.39 -24.99 -5.13
CA PRO A 94 -24.51 -24.80 -6.07
C PRO A 94 -25.53 -23.73 -5.65
N ASP A 95 -25.49 -23.26 -4.39
CA ASP A 95 -26.43 -22.32 -3.80
C ASP A 95 -25.82 -20.92 -3.51
N LEU A 96 -24.81 -20.51 -4.29
CA LEU A 96 -24.19 -19.22 -4.15
C LEU A 96 -25.22 -18.09 -4.24
N LYS A 97 -25.01 -17.07 -3.40
CA LYS A 97 -25.77 -15.82 -3.35
C LYS A 97 -24.91 -14.67 -3.86
N PRO A 98 -25.53 -13.59 -4.36
CA PRO A 98 -24.79 -12.40 -4.73
C PRO A 98 -24.10 -11.79 -3.48
N GLU A 99 -22.94 -11.23 -3.69
CA GLU A 99 -22.31 -10.35 -2.71
C GLU A 99 -23.18 -9.11 -2.48
N LYS A 100 -23.12 -8.54 -1.29
CA LYS A 100 -23.94 -7.42 -0.89
C LYS A 100 -23.13 -6.35 -0.18
N THR A 101 -23.08 -5.17 -0.77
CA THR A 101 -22.45 -3.99 -0.17
C THR A 101 -23.49 -2.94 0.14
N SER A 102 -23.56 -2.51 1.41
CA SER A 102 -24.44 -1.43 1.87
C SER A 102 -23.60 -0.25 2.33
N SER A 103 -23.88 0.95 1.83
CA SER A 103 -23.18 2.18 2.14
C SER A 103 -24.11 3.21 2.77
N ILE A 104 -23.60 3.92 3.77
CA ILE A 104 -24.22 5.14 4.31
C ILE A 104 -23.19 6.25 4.14
N GLU A 105 -23.64 7.37 3.60
CA GLU A 105 -22.83 8.55 3.38
C GLU A 105 -23.53 9.78 3.91
N VAL A 106 -22.77 10.67 4.56
CA VAL A 106 -23.21 11.99 4.99
C VAL A 106 -22.18 13.00 4.58
N GLY A 107 -22.59 14.08 3.93
CA GLY A 107 -21.69 15.08 3.43
C GLY A 107 -22.21 16.50 3.55
N MET A 108 -21.29 17.43 3.43
CA MET A 108 -21.55 18.87 3.43
C MET A 108 -20.74 19.53 2.30
N GLU A 109 -21.41 20.36 1.53
CA GLU A 109 -20.77 21.24 0.54
C GLU A 109 -20.98 22.69 0.97
N ALA A 110 -19.93 23.50 0.98
CA ALA A 110 -20.01 24.90 1.37
C ALA A 110 -19.14 25.78 0.47
N ALA A 111 -19.61 26.99 0.21
CA ALA A 111 -18.84 28.03 -0.46
C ALA A 111 -18.94 29.35 0.32
N PHE A 112 -17.79 29.99 0.49
CA PHE A 112 -17.63 31.17 1.31
C PHE A 112 -16.91 32.30 0.56
N PHE A 113 -17.07 33.53 1.05
CA PHE A 113 -16.32 34.74 0.60
C PHE A 113 -16.43 34.99 -0.90
N ASN A 114 -17.66 35.06 -1.43
CA ASN A 114 -17.94 35.17 -2.87
C ASN A 114 -17.30 34.04 -3.69
N ASN A 115 -17.48 32.80 -3.22
CA ASN A 115 -16.94 31.58 -3.83
C ASN A 115 -15.41 31.51 -3.90
N ARG A 116 -14.70 32.24 -3.00
CA ARG A 116 -13.24 32.14 -2.90
C ARG A 116 -12.76 30.96 -2.08
N LEU A 117 -13.62 30.35 -1.29
CA LEU A 117 -13.34 29.15 -0.52
C LEU A 117 -14.48 28.14 -0.73
N HIS A 118 -14.14 26.96 -1.17
CA HIS A 118 -15.05 25.81 -1.34
C HIS A 118 -14.60 24.68 -0.44
N LEU A 119 -15.54 24.07 0.25
CA LEU A 119 -15.31 22.88 1.08
C LEU A 119 -16.33 21.81 0.71
N ASP A 120 -15.86 20.60 0.42
CA ASP A 120 -16.66 19.39 0.39
C ASP A 120 -16.12 18.45 1.46
N PHE A 121 -16.98 17.97 2.32
CA PHE A 121 -16.68 16.99 3.36
C PHE A 121 -17.66 15.82 3.22
N THR A 122 -17.14 14.60 3.23
CA THR A 122 -17.94 13.38 3.24
C THR A 122 -17.43 12.42 4.31
N TYR A 123 -18.33 11.89 5.10
CA TYR A 123 -18.11 10.71 5.94
C TYR A 123 -18.88 9.55 5.33
N TYR A 124 -18.26 8.38 5.28
CA TYR A 124 -18.90 7.16 4.79
C TYR A 124 -18.64 5.96 5.71
N LYS A 125 -19.58 5.03 5.66
CA LYS A 125 -19.48 3.70 6.24
C LYS A 125 -20.07 2.69 5.26
N THR A 126 -19.26 1.69 4.91
CA THR A 126 -19.63 0.63 3.96
C THR A 126 -19.46 -0.73 4.63
N ASP A 127 -20.47 -1.56 4.55
CA ASP A 127 -20.48 -2.95 5.01
C ASP A 127 -20.64 -3.88 3.79
N SER A 128 -19.60 -4.65 3.46
CA SER A 128 -19.61 -5.70 2.42
C SER A 128 -19.81 -7.05 3.07
N ARG A 129 -20.82 -7.79 2.64
CA ARG A 129 -21.24 -9.09 3.20
C ARG A 129 -21.43 -10.12 2.11
N ASN A 130 -21.47 -11.40 2.51
CA ASN A 130 -21.65 -12.54 1.62
C ASN A 130 -20.61 -12.57 0.50
N GLN A 131 -19.37 -12.16 0.80
CA GLN A 131 -18.31 -12.22 -0.20
C GLN A 131 -18.07 -13.66 -0.65
N ILE A 132 -17.83 -13.87 -1.93
CA ILE A 132 -17.60 -15.19 -2.50
C ILE A 132 -16.11 -15.51 -2.34
N LEU A 133 -15.79 -16.35 -1.36
CA LEU A 133 -14.42 -16.67 -0.95
C LEU A 133 -14.12 -18.16 -1.12
N LYS A 134 -12.86 -18.49 -1.45
CA LYS A 134 -12.34 -19.86 -1.45
C LYS A 134 -11.80 -20.17 -0.06
N LEU A 135 -12.64 -20.72 0.80
CA LEU A 135 -12.27 -21.03 2.17
C LEU A 135 -11.65 -22.42 2.29
N ALA A 136 -10.58 -22.55 3.07
CA ALA A 136 -9.97 -23.85 3.36
C ALA A 136 -10.99 -24.78 4.01
N THR A 137 -10.97 -26.05 3.61
CA THR A 137 -11.82 -27.10 4.17
C THR A 137 -10.97 -28.34 4.51
N SER A 138 -11.52 -29.25 5.30
CA SER A 138 -10.82 -30.47 5.61
C SER A 138 -10.62 -31.33 4.36
N ALA A 139 -9.38 -31.79 4.13
CA ALA A 139 -9.04 -32.65 3.01
C ALA A 139 -9.84 -34.00 3.01
N SER A 140 -10.42 -34.39 4.14
CA SER A 140 -11.33 -35.55 4.24
C SER A 140 -12.62 -35.38 3.44
N SER A 141 -12.97 -34.14 3.05
CA SER A 141 -14.10 -33.84 2.15
C SER A 141 -13.79 -34.14 0.68
N GLY A 142 -12.54 -34.47 0.32
CA GLY A 142 -12.06 -34.59 -1.05
C GLY A 142 -11.63 -33.24 -1.68
N TYR A 143 -11.76 -32.15 -0.95
CA TYR A 143 -11.38 -30.81 -1.40
C TYR A 143 -10.39 -30.17 -0.42
N THR A 144 -9.51 -29.29 -0.91
CA THR A 144 -8.62 -28.47 -0.08
C THR A 144 -9.25 -27.12 0.29
N SER A 145 -10.19 -26.66 -0.53
CA SER A 145 -10.96 -25.45 -0.30
C SER A 145 -12.36 -25.56 -0.90
N GLN A 146 -13.27 -24.69 -0.46
CA GLN A 146 -14.64 -24.60 -0.98
C GLN A 146 -15.00 -23.16 -1.22
N VAL A 147 -15.62 -22.88 -2.38
CA VAL A 147 -16.21 -21.58 -2.69
C VAL A 147 -17.49 -21.42 -1.88
N ARG A 148 -17.59 -20.36 -1.09
CA ARG A 148 -18.75 -20.08 -0.24
C ARG A 148 -19.01 -18.57 -0.14
N ASN A 149 -20.27 -18.21 0.06
CA ASN A 149 -20.59 -16.87 0.55
C ASN A 149 -20.18 -16.74 2.01
N ALA A 150 -19.23 -15.87 2.27
CA ALA A 150 -18.67 -15.68 3.59
C ALA A 150 -18.13 -14.25 3.72
N GLY A 151 -17.74 -13.91 4.93
CA GLY A 151 -17.10 -12.63 5.17
C GLY A 151 -18.05 -11.45 5.34
N HIS A 152 -17.63 -10.60 6.24
CA HIS A 152 -18.17 -9.27 6.47
C HIS A 152 -17.01 -8.33 6.70
N ILE A 153 -16.77 -7.42 5.76
CA ILE A 153 -15.75 -6.39 5.84
C ILE A 153 -16.43 -5.04 5.97
N ARG A 154 -15.94 -4.23 6.89
CA ARG A 154 -16.42 -2.87 7.12
C ARG A 154 -15.34 -1.87 6.76
N ASN A 155 -15.69 -0.87 5.97
CA ASN A 155 -14.91 0.31 5.70
C ASN A 155 -15.60 1.53 6.27
N ARG A 156 -14.83 2.48 6.81
CA ARG A 156 -15.30 3.79 7.24
C ARG A 156 -14.22 4.81 7.02
N GLY A 157 -14.60 6.00 6.61
CA GLY A 157 -13.63 7.04 6.35
C GLY A 157 -14.24 8.40 6.15
N TYR A 158 -13.36 9.35 5.92
CA TYR A 158 -13.73 10.71 5.53
C TYR A 158 -12.91 11.15 4.33
N GLU A 159 -13.55 11.98 3.52
CA GLU A 159 -12.96 12.66 2.39
C GLU A 159 -13.19 14.16 2.54
N ILE A 160 -12.16 14.95 2.26
CA ILE A 160 -12.20 16.41 2.31
C ILE A 160 -11.63 16.93 1.00
N GLN A 161 -12.36 17.82 0.36
CA GLN A 161 -11.87 18.61 -0.75
C GLN A 161 -12.01 20.09 -0.37
N LEU A 162 -10.91 20.84 -0.50
CA LEU A 162 -10.89 22.26 -0.21
C LEU A 162 -10.27 22.98 -1.40
N GLY A 163 -11.06 23.85 -2.02
CA GLY A 163 -10.60 24.77 -3.06
C GLY A 163 -10.59 26.21 -2.55
N ALA A 164 -9.49 26.92 -2.75
CA ALA A 164 -9.37 28.30 -2.31
C ALA A 164 -8.75 29.19 -3.39
N ILE A 165 -9.12 30.46 -3.38
CA ILE A 165 -8.47 31.53 -4.13
C ILE A 165 -7.88 32.50 -3.09
N PRO A 166 -6.70 32.20 -2.49
CA PRO A 166 -6.12 33.03 -1.45
C PRO A 166 -5.81 34.45 -1.95
N VAL A 167 -5.33 34.54 -3.17
CA VAL A 167 -4.97 35.83 -3.79
C VAL A 167 -5.64 35.97 -5.15
N GLN A 168 -6.30 37.12 -5.33
CA GLN A 168 -6.79 37.60 -6.62
C GLN A 168 -6.55 39.12 -6.66
N ALA A 169 -5.44 39.51 -7.26
CA ALA A 169 -4.99 40.87 -7.26
C ALA A 169 -5.49 41.65 -8.48
N SER A 170 -5.61 43.00 -8.35
CA SER A 170 -6.04 43.87 -9.43
C SER A 170 -5.08 43.92 -10.61
N ASN A 171 -3.79 43.59 -10.42
CA ASN A 171 -2.78 43.47 -11.46
C ASN A 171 -2.89 42.21 -12.32
N GLY A 172 -3.92 41.38 -12.09
CA GLY A 172 -4.15 40.13 -12.82
C GLY A 172 -3.45 38.89 -12.23
N PHE A 173 -2.71 39.01 -11.12
CA PHE A 173 -2.16 37.86 -10.42
C PHE A 173 -3.27 37.10 -9.69
N ARG A 174 -3.30 35.78 -9.87
CA ARG A 174 -4.24 34.88 -9.20
C ARG A 174 -3.52 33.65 -8.69
N TRP A 175 -3.81 33.26 -7.44
CA TRP A 175 -3.41 32.00 -6.84
C TRP A 175 -4.64 31.15 -6.54
N ASN A 176 -4.70 29.94 -7.12
CA ASN A 176 -5.66 28.90 -6.77
C ASN A 176 -4.93 27.81 -6.00
N LEU A 177 -5.57 27.33 -4.95
CA LEU A 177 -5.11 26.24 -4.10
C LEU A 177 -6.23 25.20 -4.04
N ASP A 178 -5.91 23.95 -4.37
CA ASP A 178 -6.81 22.80 -4.21
C ASP A 178 -6.12 21.76 -3.34
N LEU A 179 -6.84 21.30 -2.31
CA LEU A 179 -6.41 20.26 -1.40
C LEU A 179 -7.43 19.13 -1.41
N ASN A 180 -6.95 17.90 -1.48
CA ASN A 180 -7.73 16.71 -1.21
C ASN A 180 -7.10 15.92 -0.06
N TYR A 181 -7.94 15.29 0.73
CA TYR A 181 -7.55 14.42 1.84
C TYR A 181 -8.55 13.27 1.95
N GLY A 182 -8.06 12.05 2.12
CA GLY A 182 -8.88 10.87 2.34
C GLY A 182 -8.25 9.96 3.38
N SER A 183 -9.09 9.44 4.27
CA SER A 183 -8.70 8.43 5.25
C SER A 183 -9.73 7.30 5.24
N ASN A 184 -9.26 6.05 5.11
CA ASN A 184 -10.10 4.86 5.17
C ASN A 184 -9.59 3.90 6.25
N ARG A 185 -10.51 3.36 7.04
CA ARG A 185 -10.22 2.31 8.01
C ARG A 185 -11.08 1.09 7.70
N SER A 186 -10.44 0.03 7.25
CA SER A 186 -11.06 -1.28 7.04
C SER A 186 -11.02 -2.10 8.33
N LYS A 187 -11.99 -2.98 8.51
CA LYS A 187 -11.98 -4.00 9.54
C LYS A 187 -12.70 -5.26 9.04
N VAL A 188 -12.06 -6.40 9.20
CA VAL A 188 -12.69 -7.70 8.99
C VAL A 188 -13.54 -8.00 10.24
N ILE A 189 -14.85 -8.08 10.07
CA ILE A 189 -15.79 -8.31 11.17
C ILE A 189 -15.96 -9.79 11.42
N LYS A 190 -16.12 -10.59 10.35
CA LYS A 190 -16.18 -12.05 10.39
C LYS A 190 -15.83 -12.61 9.01
N LEU A 191 -15.41 -13.87 8.95
CA LEU A 191 -15.11 -14.58 7.72
C LEU A 191 -16.06 -15.74 7.43
N ASP A 192 -16.73 -16.28 8.46
CA ASP A 192 -17.78 -17.26 8.34
C ASP A 192 -18.87 -17.01 9.40
N ASP A 193 -20.02 -17.65 9.25
CA ASP A 193 -21.13 -17.46 10.20
C ASP A 193 -20.91 -18.21 11.51
N GLU A 194 -20.15 -19.29 11.48
CA GLU A 194 -19.85 -20.17 12.62
C GLU A 194 -18.69 -19.64 13.49
N GLY A 195 -17.90 -18.70 12.97
CA GLY A 195 -16.72 -18.13 13.67
C GLY A 195 -15.53 -19.06 13.75
N LEU A 196 -15.50 -20.11 12.95
CA LEU A 196 -14.42 -21.10 12.91
C LEU A 196 -13.22 -20.61 12.10
N ILE A 197 -13.45 -19.77 11.09
CA ILE A 197 -12.41 -19.21 10.23
C ILE A 197 -12.04 -17.84 10.76
N THR A 198 -10.83 -17.74 11.31
CA THR A 198 -10.32 -16.49 11.90
C THR A 198 -9.44 -15.68 10.96
N SER A 199 -8.91 -16.30 9.89
CA SER A 199 -8.08 -15.63 8.89
C SER A 199 -8.28 -16.22 7.51
N TYR A 200 -8.13 -15.40 6.49
CA TYR A 200 -8.18 -15.76 5.08
C TYR A 200 -6.95 -15.20 4.37
N GLN A 201 -6.21 -16.08 3.67
CA GLN A 201 -5.00 -15.69 2.95
C GLN A 201 -5.38 -15.06 1.61
N LEU A 202 -5.06 -13.79 1.45
CA LEU A 202 -5.27 -13.02 0.23
C LEU A 202 -4.14 -13.25 -0.78
N TYR A 203 -2.91 -13.34 -0.26
CA TYR A 203 -1.70 -13.50 -1.06
C TYR A 203 -0.57 -14.13 -0.23
N SER A 204 0.37 -14.83 -0.88
CA SER A 204 1.57 -15.35 -0.24
C SER A 204 2.74 -15.39 -1.20
N SER A 205 3.82 -14.67 -0.87
CA SER A 205 5.14 -14.76 -1.50
C SER A 205 6.18 -14.08 -0.61
N GLY A 206 6.93 -14.88 0.14
CA GLY A 206 7.91 -14.38 1.12
C GLY A 206 7.30 -13.76 2.38
N ILE A 207 6.05 -13.35 2.31
CA ILE A 207 5.17 -12.88 3.38
C ILE A 207 3.74 -13.28 3.03
N GLN A 208 2.87 -13.38 4.01
CA GLN A 208 1.43 -13.55 3.78
C GLN A 208 0.71 -12.23 3.90
N VAL A 209 -0.29 -12.00 3.04
CA VAL A 209 -1.26 -10.92 3.18
C VAL A 209 -2.57 -11.55 3.60
N LEU A 210 -3.11 -11.14 4.73
CA LEU A 210 -4.27 -11.77 5.35
C LEU A 210 -5.45 -10.80 5.50
N ALA A 211 -6.64 -11.37 5.45
CA ALA A 211 -7.84 -10.81 6.06
C ALA A 211 -8.09 -11.59 7.36
N SER A 212 -7.78 -11.01 8.52
CA SER A 212 -7.94 -11.63 9.84
C SER A 212 -9.05 -10.97 10.63
N VAL A 213 -9.91 -11.75 11.28
CA VAL A 213 -11.04 -11.23 12.07
C VAL A 213 -10.52 -10.30 13.17
N GLY A 214 -11.12 -9.11 13.24
CA GLY A 214 -10.74 -8.06 14.19
C GLY A 214 -9.67 -7.10 13.69
N GLU A 215 -8.90 -7.47 12.67
CA GLU A 215 -7.82 -6.70 12.06
C GLU A 215 -8.29 -5.91 10.82
N ALA A 216 -7.39 -5.09 10.29
CA ALA A 216 -7.58 -4.44 8.99
C ALA A 216 -7.54 -5.48 7.86
N TYR A 217 -8.28 -5.22 6.77
CA TYR A 217 -8.14 -6.00 5.55
C TYR A 217 -6.76 -5.74 4.92
N GLY A 218 -6.01 -6.83 4.66
CA GLY A 218 -4.68 -6.73 4.08
C GLY A 218 -3.56 -6.51 5.11
N THR A 219 -3.61 -7.24 6.23
CA THR A 219 -2.49 -7.31 7.18
C THR A 219 -1.35 -8.12 6.60
N LEU A 220 -0.13 -7.62 6.78
CA LEU A 220 1.11 -8.34 6.48
C LEU A 220 1.44 -9.27 7.65
N PHE A 221 1.66 -10.55 7.36
CA PHE A 221 1.83 -11.58 8.37
C PHE A 221 3.02 -12.46 8.01
N GLY A 222 3.99 -12.58 8.91
CA GLY A 222 5.22 -13.30 8.62
C GLY A 222 6.12 -13.50 9.82
N THR A 223 7.30 -14.07 9.58
CA THR A 223 8.33 -14.26 10.58
C THR A 223 8.82 -12.94 11.15
N ALA A 224 8.96 -12.86 12.46
CA ALA A 224 9.41 -11.70 13.19
C ALA A 224 10.67 -11.99 14.01
N TYR A 225 11.32 -10.95 14.50
CA TYR A 225 12.35 -11.09 15.53
C TYR A 225 11.73 -11.59 16.85
N VAL A 226 12.46 -12.45 17.56
CA VAL A 226 12.18 -12.68 18.97
C VAL A 226 12.68 -11.47 19.75
N ARG A 227 11.87 -10.92 20.64
CA ARG A 227 12.22 -9.76 21.48
C ARG A 227 11.97 -10.10 22.94
N ASP A 228 12.80 -9.50 23.81
CA ASP A 228 12.59 -9.54 25.24
C ASP A 228 11.45 -8.60 25.68
N ASP A 229 11.16 -8.56 26.97
CA ASP A 229 10.11 -7.70 27.56
C ASP A 229 10.39 -6.19 27.39
N ASN A 230 11.64 -5.82 27.11
CA ASN A 230 12.06 -4.44 26.84
C ASN A 230 12.08 -4.10 25.34
N GLY A 231 11.66 -5.03 24.48
CA GLY A 231 11.62 -4.86 23.03
C GLY A 231 12.97 -5.07 22.32
N LYS A 232 14.03 -5.49 23.02
CA LYS A 232 15.33 -5.77 22.42
C LYS A 232 15.31 -7.10 21.68
N ILE A 233 16.03 -7.16 20.56
CA ILE A 233 16.17 -8.40 19.77
C ILE A 233 16.92 -9.44 20.60
N VAL A 234 16.36 -10.65 20.69
CA VAL A 234 17.03 -11.80 21.28
C VAL A 234 17.87 -12.51 20.22
N VAL A 235 19.12 -12.78 20.54
CA VAL A 235 20.04 -13.54 19.68
C VAL A 235 20.17 -15.00 20.13
N ASP A 236 20.52 -15.88 19.19
CA ASP A 236 20.88 -17.27 19.48
C ASP A 236 22.34 -17.35 20.02
N ASP A 237 22.79 -18.58 20.36
CA ASP A 237 24.13 -18.84 20.91
C ASP A 237 25.26 -18.46 19.95
N ASN A 238 24.97 -18.26 18.68
CA ASN A 238 25.92 -17.78 17.68
C ASN A 238 25.90 -16.26 17.50
N GLY A 239 25.09 -15.52 18.24
CA GLY A 239 24.96 -14.07 18.12
C GLY A 239 24.04 -13.60 16.97
N LEU A 240 23.32 -14.50 16.31
CA LEU A 240 22.40 -14.18 15.23
C LEU A 240 20.97 -13.92 15.77
N PRO A 241 20.18 -13.00 15.15
CA PRO A 241 18.82 -12.74 15.59
C PRO A 241 17.97 -14.01 15.57
N LYS A 242 17.24 -14.29 16.65
CA LYS A 242 16.28 -15.40 16.71
C LYS A 242 15.03 -15.09 15.91
N ILE A 243 14.54 -16.11 15.20
CA ILE A 243 13.31 -16.05 14.42
C ILE A 243 12.16 -16.52 15.30
N SER A 244 11.04 -15.78 15.29
CA SER A 244 9.82 -16.19 16.01
C SER A 244 9.34 -17.56 15.52
N SER A 245 8.96 -18.44 16.45
CA SER A 245 8.39 -19.76 16.15
C SER A 245 7.02 -19.69 15.47
N THR A 246 6.32 -18.56 15.64
CA THR A 246 5.02 -18.29 15.03
C THR A 246 5.10 -16.97 14.25
N ASN A 247 4.40 -16.90 13.13
CA ASN A 247 4.26 -15.66 12.40
C ASN A 247 3.50 -14.62 13.21
N LYS A 248 3.77 -13.35 12.95
CA LYS A 248 3.14 -12.18 13.61
C LYS A 248 2.59 -11.21 12.58
N THR A 249 1.62 -10.39 12.99
CA THR A 249 1.19 -9.21 12.24
C THR A 249 2.32 -8.18 12.23
N LEU A 250 2.79 -7.83 11.04
CA LEU A 250 3.92 -6.93 10.81
C LEU A 250 3.49 -5.55 10.29
N GLY A 251 2.21 -5.38 10.01
CA GLY A 251 1.63 -4.14 9.52
C GLY A 251 0.40 -4.39 8.66
N LYS A 252 -0.07 -3.36 7.97
CA LYS A 252 -1.18 -3.39 7.03
C LYS A 252 -0.79 -2.61 5.77
N PHE A 253 -1.26 -3.01 4.60
CA PHE A 253 -0.91 -2.29 3.38
C PHE A 253 -1.69 -0.97 3.20
N THR A 254 -2.85 -0.83 3.84
CA THR A 254 -3.68 0.37 3.70
C THR A 254 -3.04 1.55 4.43
N PRO A 255 -2.84 2.70 3.78
CA PRO A 255 -2.35 3.90 4.43
C PRO A 255 -3.36 4.43 5.47
N ASP A 256 -2.88 5.21 6.42
CA ASP A 256 -3.73 5.88 7.39
C ASP A 256 -4.49 7.04 6.76
N TRP A 257 -3.82 7.76 5.85
CA TRP A 257 -4.43 8.78 5.00
C TRP A 257 -3.62 9.02 3.72
N MET A 258 -4.30 9.54 2.71
CA MET A 258 -3.70 10.05 1.47
C MET A 258 -4.23 11.44 1.19
N GLY A 259 -3.42 12.25 0.52
CA GLY A 259 -3.86 13.59 0.15
C GLY A 259 -2.91 14.25 -0.84
N GLY A 260 -3.40 15.33 -1.44
CA GLY A 260 -2.63 16.11 -2.39
C GLY A 260 -2.94 17.59 -2.29
N ILE A 261 -1.95 18.40 -2.63
CA ILE A 261 -2.07 19.85 -2.71
C ILE A 261 -1.65 20.29 -4.11
N SER A 262 -2.60 20.88 -4.84
CA SER A 262 -2.36 21.53 -6.12
C SER A 262 -2.33 23.04 -5.94
N ASN A 263 -1.30 23.69 -6.46
CA ASN A 263 -1.18 25.12 -6.51
C ASN A 263 -1.11 25.57 -7.96
N THR A 264 -1.87 26.61 -8.31
CA THR A 264 -1.83 27.23 -9.62
C THR A 264 -1.69 28.74 -9.46
N PHE A 265 -0.60 29.29 -10.00
CA PHE A 265 -0.30 30.72 -10.06
C PHE A 265 -0.47 31.21 -11.49
N SER A 266 -1.30 32.19 -11.70
CA SER A 266 -1.53 32.78 -13.02
C SER A 266 -1.21 34.27 -13.01
N TYR A 267 -0.47 34.73 -14.03
CA TYR A 267 -0.17 36.14 -14.24
C TYR A 267 -0.04 36.45 -15.73
N GLY A 268 -0.91 37.31 -16.24
CA GLY A 268 -0.95 37.63 -17.67
C GLY A 268 -1.20 36.37 -18.52
N SER A 269 -0.26 36.08 -19.41
CA SER A 269 -0.32 34.92 -20.30
C SER A 269 0.30 33.66 -19.69
N PHE A 270 0.91 33.72 -18.53
CA PHE A 270 1.59 32.61 -17.89
C PHE A 270 0.74 31.96 -16.79
N SER A 271 0.83 30.63 -16.69
CA SER A 271 0.28 29.87 -15.57
C SER A 271 1.28 28.80 -15.17
N LEU A 272 1.66 28.81 -13.89
CA LEU A 272 2.50 27.79 -13.27
C LEU A 272 1.65 26.98 -12.31
N SER A 273 1.64 25.66 -12.47
CA SER A 273 1.00 24.76 -11.52
C SER A 273 1.96 23.70 -11.01
N PHE A 274 1.75 23.25 -9.77
CA PHE A 274 2.44 22.09 -9.23
C PHE A 274 1.52 21.30 -8.29
N LEU A 275 1.70 19.98 -8.32
CA LEU A 275 0.99 19.02 -7.49
C LEU A 275 2.00 18.28 -6.60
N VAL A 276 1.77 18.38 -5.31
CA VAL A 276 2.44 17.52 -4.31
C VAL A 276 1.41 16.59 -3.75
N ASP A 277 1.72 15.29 -3.70
CA ASP A 277 0.88 14.30 -3.04
C ASP A 277 1.64 13.53 -1.98
N ALA A 278 0.90 13.00 -1.03
CA ALA A 278 1.40 12.23 0.09
C ALA A 278 0.50 11.02 0.37
N SER A 279 1.12 9.94 0.75
CA SER A 279 0.49 8.79 1.40
C SER A 279 1.23 8.56 2.71
N VAL A 280 0.51 8.43 3.81
CA VAL A 280 1.11 8.31 5.14
C VAL A 280 0.55 7.08 5.85
N GLY A 281 1.46 6.32 6.46
CA GLY A 281 1.17 5.02 7.04
C GLY A 281 1.04 3.92 5.99
N GLY A 282 0.59 2.76 6.44
CA GLY A 282 0.67 1.54 5.65
C GLY A 282 2.05 0.90 5.72
N SER A 283 2.13 -0.33 5.25
CA SER A 283 3.37 -1.09 5.27
C SER A 283 3.57 -1.80 3.93
N ILE A 284 4.81 -1.92 3.50
CA ILE A 284 5.19 -2.62 2.29
C ILE A 284 6.34 -3.59 2.59
N PHE A 285 6.14 -4.85 2.20
CA PHE A 285 7.20 -5.85 2.21
C PHE A 285 7.95 -5.81 0.89
N SER A 286 9.28 -5.75 0.93
CA SER A 286 10.11 -5.66 -0.27
C SER A 286 10.95 -6.91 -0.48
N ASN A 287 10.63 -7.68 -1.53
CA ASN A 287 11.48 -8.76 -2.02
C ASN A 287 12.77 -8.23 -2.65
N THR A 288 12.75 -7.03 -3.24
CA THR A 288 13.96 -6.36 -3.76
C THR A 288 14.97 -6.13 -2.65
N ASN A 289 14.55 -5.52 -1.52
CA ASN A 289 15.44 -5.31 -0.38
C ASN A 289 15.86 -6.63 0.28
N LYS A 290 14.92 -7.57 0.43
CA LYS A 290 15.19 -8.89 1.00
C LYS A 290 16.29 -9.60 0.24
N THR A 291 16.13 -9.77 -1.08
CA THR A 291 17.09 -10.49 -1.92
C THR A 291 18.37 -9.68 -2.12
N GLY A 292 18.25 -8.37 -2.31
CA GLY A 292 19.42 -7.52 -2.53
C GLY A 292 20.35 -7.41 -1.33
N LYS A 293 19.80 -7.46 -0.08
CA LYS A 293 20.61 -7.58 1.14
C LYS A 293 21.27 -8.96 1.23
N TYR A 294 20.55 -10.03 0.93
CA TYR A 294 21.06 -11.39 0.92
C TYR A 294 22.21 -11.57 -0.07
N THR A 295 22.05 -11.10 -1.30
CA THR A 295 23.09 -11.20 -2.35
C THR A 295 24.17 -10.15 -2.20
N GLY A 296 23.96 -9.15 -1.35
CA GLY A 296 24.92 -8.11 -1.06
C GLY A 296 25.09 -7.04 -2.15
N VAL A 297 24.13 -6.90 -3.08
CA VAL A 297 24.22 -5.93 -4.20
C VAL A 297 23.65 -4.55 -3.86
N LEU A 298 22.97 -4.40 -2.73
CA LEU A 298 22.40 -3.12 -2.30
C LEU A 298 23.32 -2.39 -1.32
N ALA A 299 23.38 -1.06 -1.40
CA ALA A 299 24.15 -0.22 -0.49
C ALA A 299 23.80 -0.41 0.99
N ASN A 300 22.53 -0.71 1.31
CA ASN A 300 22.09 -0.99 2.67
C ASN A 300 22.56 -2.37 3.21
N SER A 301 23.32 -3.14 2.45
CA SER A 301 24.03 -4.33 2.89
C SER A 301 25.54 -4.12 3.07
N LEU A 302 26.05 -2.89 2.89
CA LEU A 302 27.46 -2.54 3.13
C LEU A 302 27.82 -2.50 4.63
N PRO A 303 26.97 -2.02 5.56
CA PRO A 303 27.33 -1.96 6.97
C PRO A 303 27.82 -3.31 7.50
N GLY A 304 29.00 -3.27 8.12
CA GLY A 304 29.65 -4.45 8.70
C GLY A 304 30.47 -5.31 7.74
N ARG A 305 30.50 -5.05 6.42
CA ARG A 305 31.22 -5.89 5.43
C ARG A 305 32.73 -5.79 5.50
N ASP A 306 33.24 -4.67 5.88
CA ASP A 306 34.66 -4.40 5.99
C ASP A 306 34.89 -3.25 7.01
N ALA A 307 36.15 -2.98 7.32
CA ALA A 307 36.49 -1.95 8.27
C ALA A 307 36.06 -0.53 7.84
N GLU A 308 36.00 -0.24 6.52
CA GLU A 308 35.55 1.06 5.99
C GLU A 308 34.05 1.27 6.21
N HIS A 309 33.29 0.17 6.20
CA HIS A 309 31.83 0.17 6.39
C HIS A 309 31.43 -0.25 7.83
N GLY A 310 32.36 -0.11 8.80
CA GLY A 310 32.07 -0.37 10.22
C GLY A 310 32.13 -1.84 10.62
N GLY A 311 32.74 -2.70 9.81
CA GLY A 311 32.98 -4.08 10.16
C GLY A 311 34.01 -4.20 11.30
N LEU A 312 33.74 -5.11 12.22
CA LEU A 312 34.58 -5.35 13.40
C LEU A 312 35.59 -6.45 13.10
N TRP A 313 36.80 -6.28 13.66
CA TRP A 313 37.85 -7.27 13.56
C TRP A 313 37.61 -8.44 14.51
N TYR A 314 37.75 -9.67 14.01
CA TYR A 314 37.64 -10.88 14.81
C TYR A 314 38.50 -12.00 14.23
N TYR A 315 38.68 -13.05 15.00
CA TYR A 315 39.24 -14.33 14.57
C TYR A 315 38.34 -15.49 15.03
N THR A 316 38.53 -16.67 14.42
CA THR A 316 37.85 -17.88 14.85
C THR A 316 38.82 -18.71 15.67
N ASP A 317 38.47 -19.07 16.90
CA ASP A 317 39.28 -19.89 17.80
C ASP A 317 39.25 -21.37 17.42
N ALA A 318 40.02 -22.20 18.14
CA ALA A 318 40.11 -23.63 17.89
C ALA A 318 38.79 -24.38 18.14
N ALA A 319 37.85 -23.80 18.92
CA ALA A 319 36.52 -24.34 19.14
C ALA A 319 35.53 -23.94 18.04
N GLY A 320 35.93 -23.12 17.08
CA GLY A 320 35.08 -22.60 16.02
C GLY A 320 34.26 -21.38 16.41
N SER A 321 34.54 -20.77 17.56
CA SER A 321 33.86 -19.58 18.02
C SER A 321 34.57 -18.32 17.52
N ASN A 322 33.79 -17.30 17.11
CA ASN A 322 34.32 -16.02 16.72
C ASN A 322 34.64 -15.17 17.96
N VAL A 323 35.87 -14.65 18.02
CA VAL A 323 36.36 -13.82 19.12
C VAL A 323 36.61 -12.42 18.61
N LEU A 324 35.90 -11.45 19.16
CA LEU A 324 36.03 -10.03 18.82
C LEU A 324 37.41 -9.51 19.25
N LEU A 325 38.08 -8.78 18.40
CA LEU A 325 39.28 -8.03 18.72
C LEU A 325 38.88 -6.61 19.17
N ALA A 326 39.40 -6.20 20.36
CA ALA A 326 39.03 -4.93 20.96
C ALA A 326 39.52 -3.70 20.15
N GLU A 327 40.61 -3.87 19.42
CA GLU A 327 41.23 -2.80 18.63
C GLU A 327 41.57 -3.32 17.22
N THR A 328 41.81 -2.41 16.29
CA THR A 328 42.34 -2.76 14.97
C THR A 328 43.69 -3.43 15.14
N PRO A 329 43.84 -4.72 14.76
CA PRO A 329 45.11 -5.43 14.93
C PRO A 329 46.17 -4.94 13.95
N SER A 330 47.45 -5.11 14.30
CA SER A 330 48.50 -5.10 13.30
C SER A 330 48.35 -6.36 12.44
N TYR A 331 48.34 -6.21 11.12
CA TYR A 331 48.09 -7.33 10.22
C TYR A 331 49.00 -7.32 8.98
N SER A 332 49.18 -8.47 8.39
CA SER A 332 49.72 -8.66 7.04
C SER A 332 48.61 -9.16 6.10
N VAL A 333 48.73 -8.84 4.81
CA VAL A 333 47.79 -9.30 3.78
C VAL A 333 48.58 -10.23 2.86
N THR A 334 48.07 -11.43 2.65
CA THR A 334 48.64 -12.41 1.73
C THR A 334 48.32 -12.06 0.26
N SER A 335 49.00 -12.70 -0.69
CA SER A 335 48.77 -12.48 -2.12
C SER A 335 47.37 -12.81 -2.61
N ASP A 336 46.67 -13.66 -1.89
CA ASP A 336 45.23 -14.04 -2.10
C ASP A 336 44.25 -13.18 -1.30
N GLY A 337 44.75 -12.09 -0.67
CA GLY A 337 43.92 -11.09 0.01
C GLY A 337 43.45 -11.49 1.41
N LEU A 338 44.05 -12.51 2.02
CA LEU A 338 43.71 -12.92 3.39
C LEU A 338 44.49 -12.11 4.41
N TYR A 339 43.80 -11.76 5.52
CA TYR A 339 44.36 -11.00 6.62
C TYR A 339 44.89 -11.93 7.71
N TYR A 340 46.12 -11.70 8.20
CA TYR A 340 46.74 -12.40 9.33
C TYR A 340 47.19 -11.41 10.37
N GLY A 341 46.74 -11.56 11.61
CA GLY A 341 47.15 -10.78 12.77
C GLY A 341 47.84 -11.63 13.81
N GLN A 342 48.42 -11.00 14.83
CA GLN A 342 49.05 -11.68 15.97
C GLN A 342 48.00 -11.82 17.11
N VAL A 343 47.72 -13.06 17.49
CA VAL A 343 46.88 -13.36 18.68
C VAL A 343 47.68 -14.27 19.58
N ASN A 344 47.91 -13.80 20.81
CA ASN A 344 48.77 -14.50 21.78
C ASN A 344 50.16 -14.88 21.24
N GLY A 345 50.73 -14.01 20.36
CA GLY A 345 52.05 -14.25 19.76
C GLY A 345 52.06 -15.26 18.63
N GLN A 346 50.93 -15.71 18.19
CA GLN A 346 50.81 -16.62 17.03
C GLN A 346 50.11 -15.91 15.86
N PRO A 347 50.58 -16.11 14.61
CA PRO A 347 49.92 -15.62 13.44
C PRO A 347 48.61 -16.38 13.24
N ILE A 348 47.48 -15.67 13.24
CA ILE A 348 46.14 -16.26 13.07
C ILE A 348 45.38 -15.48 12.00
N ARG A 349 44.59 -16.20 11.21
CA ARG A 349 43.69 -15.54 10.25
C ARG A 349 42.67 -14.68 10.97
N ILE A 350 42.54 -13.44 10.57
CA ILE A 350 41.59 -12.46 11.09
C ILE A 350 40.65 -12.01 10.00
N TYR A 351 39.51 -11.52 10.39
CA TYR A 351 38.43 -11.06 9.53
C TYR A 351 38.05 -9.64 9.91
N GLN A 352 37.58 -8.83 8.97
CA GLN A 352 37.16 -7.44 9.21
C GLN A 352 35.68 -7.19 8.92
N ASP A 353 34.93 -8.27 8.70
CA ASP A 353 33.51 -8.25 8.37
C ASP A 353 32.60 -8.63 9.53
N GLY A 354 33.06 -8.33 10.77
CA GLY A 354 32.34 -8.65 11.99
C GLY A 354 31.17 -7.71 12.29
N ILE A 355 30.04 -8.30 12.67
CA ILE A 355 28.86 -7.58 13.19
C ILE A 355 28.55 -8.15 14.57
N VAL A 356 28.35 -7.27 15.56
CA VAL A 356 27.71 -7.60 16.83
C VAL A 356 26.30 -7.06 16.79
N VAL A 357 25.32 -7.96 16.75
CA VAL A 357 23.90 -7.57 16.71
C VAL A 357 23.54 -6.86 18.00
N ASP A 358 22.96 -5.67 17.89
CA ASP A 358 22.43 -4.94 19.06
C ASP A 358 21.20 -5.68 19.59
N GLY A 359 21.43 -6.45 20.67
CA GLY A 359 20.43 -7.34 21.23
C GLY A 359 20.91 -7.96 22.56
N VAL A 360 20.13 -8.93 23.02
CA VAL A 360 20.39 -9.67 24.25
C VAL A 360 20.38 -11.17 24.00
N THR A 361 21.12 -11.93 24.81
CA THR A 361 21.01 -13.38 24.86
C THR A 361 19.67 -13.81 25.48
N GLU A 362 19.32 -15.10 25.40
CA GLU A 362 18.12 -15.62 26.09
C GLU A 362 18.13 -15.37 27.62
N GLY A 363 19.31 -15.29 28.23
CA GLY A 363 19.46 -14.94 29.63
C GLY A 363 19.38 -13.44 29.95
N GLY A 364 19.09 -12.57 28.96
CA GLY A 364 18.96 -11.12 29.13
C GLY A 364 20.29 -10.36 29.15
N ALA A 365 21.45 -11.02 29.05
CA ALA A 365 22.73 -10.37 28.95
C ALA A 365 22.92 -9.68 27.60
N LYS A 366 23.63 -8.55 27.56
CA LYS A 366 23.97 -7.87 26.32
C LYS A 366 24.76 -8.82 25.39
N ASN A 367 24.37 -8.88 24.12
CA ASN A 367 25.09 -9.65 23.12
C ASN A 367 26.51 -9.07 22.90
N ASN A 368 27.51 -9.95 22.91
CA ASN A 368 28.89 -9.65 22.58
C ASN A 368 29.47 -10.62 21.53
N GLN A 369 28.64 -11.50 21.02
CA GLN A 369 29.05 -12.46 19.98
C GLN A 369 29.17 -11.76 18.62
N VAL A 370 30.30 -11.91 17.96
CA VAL A 370 30.55 -11.37 16.63
C VAL A 370 30.24 -12.43 15.58
N VAL A 371 29.50 -12.02 14.56
CA VAL A 371 29.15 -12.86 13.38
C VAL A 371 29.66 -12.18 12.12
N SER A 372 29.93 -12.94 11.04
CA SER A 372 30.24 -12.31 9.76
C SER A 372 29.03 -11.57 9.19
N ALA A 373 29.27 -10.50 8.45
CA ALA A 373 28.22 -9.76 7.74
C ALA A 373 27.40 -10.67 6.83
N GLU A 374 28.05 -11.61 6.11
CA GLU A 374 27.36 -12.59 5.28
C GLU A 374 26.32 -13.39 6.09
N LYS A 375 26.73 -14.00 7.21
CA LYS A 375 25.82 -14.79 8.07
C LYS A 375 24.67 -13.93 8.62
N TYR A 376 24.96 -12.69 8.99
CA TYR A 376 23.94 -11.75 9.46
C TYR A 376 22.89 -11.45 8.37
N TYR A 377 23.33 -11.05 7.16
CA TYR A 377 22.42 -10.73 6.07
C TYR A 377 21.65 -11.95 5.56
N HIS A 378 22.26 -13.15 5.59
CA HIS A 378 21.56 -14.41 5.30
C HIS A 378 20.52 -14.75 6.37
N ARG A 379 20.77 -14.45 7.65
CA ARG A 379 19.79 -14.67 8.72
C ARG A 379 18.59 -13.75 8.56
N ILE A 380 18.79 -12.45 8.35
CA ILE A 380 17.68 -11.50 8.23
C ILE A 380 16.87 -11.68 6.95
N TYR A 381 17.39 -12.36 5.93
CA TYR A 381 16.62 -12.81 4.77
C TYR A 381 15.43 -13.68 5.18
N SER A 382 15.58 -14.52 6.19
CA SER A 382 14.52 -15.42 6.69
C SER A 382 13.54 -14.73 7.66
N ILE A 383 13.78 -13.47 8.02
CA ILE A 383 12.93 -12.67 8.92
C ILE A 383 12.14 -11.68 8.08
N ALA A 384 10.85 -11.93 7.87
CA ALA A 384 10.01 -11.05 7.06
C ALA A 384 9.96 -9.62 7.63
N GLU A 385 9.91 -9.48 8.95
CA GLU A 385 9.90 -8.18 9.65
C GLU A 385 11.05 -7.26 9.20
N SER A 386 12.24 -7.80 8.93
CA SER A 386 13.42 -7.02 8.50
C SER A 386 13.27 -6.37 7.11
N ASN A 387 12.25 -6.76 6.37
CA ASN A 387 11.99 -6.32 5.00
C ASN A 387 10.59 -5.71 4.84
N VAL A 388 9.91 -5.44 5.95
CA VAL A 388 8.69 -4.64 6.01
C VAL A 388 9.07 -3.22 6.38
N TYR A 389 8.63 -2.27 5.58
CA TYR A 389 8.92 -0.84 5.72
C TYR A 389 7.62 -0.06 5.84
N ASP A 390 7.68 1.12 6.43
CA ASP A 390 6.62 2.10 6.32
C ASP A 390 6.49 2.52 4.84
N ALA A 391 5.27 2.52 4.31
CA ALA A 391 4.98 2.85 2.91
C ALA A 391 4.75 4.35 2.70
N SER A 392 5.03 5.18 3.69
CA SER A 392 4.85 6.64 3.61
C SER A 392 5.74 7.28 2.58
N TYR A 393 5.18 8.23 1.85
CA TYR A 393 5.92 9.07 0.92
C TYR A 393 5.28 10.45 0.75
N VAL A 394 6.10 11.40 0.25
CA VAL A 394 5.68 12.70 -0.27
C VAL A 394 6.38 12.91 -1.60
N LYS A 395 5.63 13.22 -2.67
CA LYS A 395 6.15 13.35 -4.03
C LYS A 395 5.69 14.64 -4.71
N LEU A 396 6.60 15.28 -5.43
CA LEU A 396 6.26 16.30 -6.42
C LEU A 396 5.82 15.61 -7.71
N ARG A 397 4.51 15.46 -7.87
CA ARG A 397 3.90 14.68 -8.95
C ARG A 397 3.97 15.35 -10.29
N GLU A 398 3.64 16.61 -10.32
CA GLU A 398 3.58 17.36 -11.58
C GLU A 398 3.99 18.79 -11.35
N VAL A 399 4.71 19.34 -12.33
CA VAL A 399 4.90 20.78 -12.52
C VAL A 399 4.57 21.08 -13.95
N SER A 400 3.68 22.05 -14.18
CA SER A 400 3.28 22.48 -15.51
C SER A 400 3.43 23.99 -15.66
N LEU A 401 4.08 24.42 -16.72
CA LEU A 401 4.20 25.83 -17.12
C LEU A 401 3.46 26.03 -18.44
N SER A 402 2.39 26.80 -18.40
CA SER A 402 1.56 27.12 -19.57
C SER A 402 1.77 28.55 -20.01
N TYR A 403 1.84 28.72 -21.31
CA TYR A 403 1.87 30.03 -21.94
C TYR A 403 0.74 30.14 -22.97
N ARG A 404 -0.15 31.12 -22.74
CA ARG A 404 -1.20 31.47 -23.68
C ARG A 404 -0.66 32.48 -24.69
N LEU A 405 -0.73 32.14 -25.97
CA LEU A 405 -0.30 33.04 -27.03
C LEU A 405 -1.15 34.32 -27.03
N PRO A 406 -0.52 35.50 -27.23
CA PRO A 406 -1.24 36.74 -27.40
C PRO A 406 -2.28 36.64 -28.53
N HIS A 407 -3.44 37.24 -28.32
CA HIS A 407 -4.57 37.19 -29.26
C HIS A 407 -4.18 37.60 -30.70
N ILE A 408 -3.27 38.55 -30.85
CA ILE A 408 -2.75 39.01 -32.17
C ILE A 408 -2.06 37.85 -32.92
N TRP A 409 -1.33 36.98 -32.22
CA TRP A 409 -0.64 35.83 -32.83
C TRP A 409 -1.64 34.71 -33.15
N SER A 410 -2.59 34.47 -32.25
CA SER A 410 -3.63 33.47 -32.46
C SER A 410 -4.49 33.82 -33.67
N GLN A 411 -4.88 35.08 -33.83
CA GLN A 411 -5.64 35.56 -35.00
C GLN A 411 -4.87 35.41 -36.31
N LYS A 412 -3.56 35.69 -36.35
CA LYS A 412 -2.73 35.46 -37.54
C LYS A 412 -2.69 33.99 -37.97
N LEU A 413 -2.87 33.09 -37.02
CA LEU A 413 -2.94 31.66 -37.25
C LEU A 413 -4.36 31.16 -37.47
N HIS A 414 -5.37 32.05 -37.58
CA HIS A 414 -6.81 31.73 -37.68
C HIS A 414 -7.32 30.89 -36.51
N LEU A 415 -6.76 31.13 -35.30
CA LEU A 415 -7.15 30.45 -34.08
C LEU A 415 -7.84 31.43 -33.12
N GLN A 416 -8.83 30.95 -32.37
CA GLN A 416 -9.42 31.70 -31.27
C GLN A 416 -8.47 31.77 -30.07
N GLU A 417 -7.81 30.68 -29.78
CA GLU A 417 -6.85 30.56 -28.67
C GLU A 417 -5.79 29.51 -28.99
N ALA A 418 -4.57 29.76 -28.53
CA ALA A 418 -3.50 28.75 -28.53
C ALA A 418 -2.75 28.82 -27.19
N VAL A 419 -2.53 27.65 -26.59
CA VAL A 419 -1.81 27.47 -25.33
C VAL A 419 -0.74 26.41 -25.50
N VAL A 420 0.49 26.74 -25.10
CA VAL A 420 1.61 25.78 -25.04
C VAL A 420 1.88 25.47 -23.58
N THR A 421 1.91 24.21 -23.21
CA THR A 421 2.17 23.74 -21.86
C THR A 421 3.36 22.80 -21.84
N LEU A 422 4.34 23.11 -21.02
CA LEU A 422 5.44 22.22 -20.66
C LEU A 422 5.07 21.50 -19.35
N THR A 423 5.14 20.19 -19.33
CA THR A 423 4.79 19.39 -18.15
C THR A 423 5.91 18.44 -17.80
N GLY A 424 6.30 18.42 -16.54
CA GLY A 424 7.16 17.39 -15.97
C GLY A 424 6.40 16.59 -14.89
N ARG A 425 6.51 15.27 -14.93
CA ARG A 425 5.82 14.39 -13.98
C ARG A 425 6.80 13.51 -13.20
N ASN A 426 6.42 13.15 -11.96
CA ASN A 426 7.22 12.36 -11.02
C ASN A 426 8.63 12.96 -10.82
N LEU A 427 8.71 14.28 -10.70
CA LEU A 427 9.98 15.01 -10.74
C LEU A 427 10.85 14.75 -9.52
N TRP A 428 10.23 14.59 -8.36
CA TRP A 428 10.97 14.45 -7.12
C TRP A 428 10.19 13.68 -6.07
N THR A 429 10.84 12.68 -5.47
CA THR A 429 10.40 12.06 -4.21
C THR A 429 11.00 12.86 -3.07
N ILE A 430 10.19 13.73 -2.45
CA ILE A 430 10.62 14.64 -1.38
C ILE A 430 10.94 13.83 -0.13
N TYR A 431 10.10 12.84 0.18
CA TYR A 431 10.27 11.93 1.30
C TYR A 431 9.78 10.53 0.94
N LYS A 432 10.46 9.51 1.43
CA LYS A 432 10.01 8.13 1.53
C LYS A 432 10.78 7.40 2.62
N ASP A 433 10.14 6.46 3.29
CA ASP A 433 10.76 5.61 4.31
C ASP A 433 11.40 4.35 3.69
N ALA A 434 10.69 3.67 2.78
CA ALA A 434 11.17 2.45 2.16
C ALA A 434 12.42 2.69 1.29
N PRO A 435 13.60 2.11 1.65
CA PRO A 435 14.83 2.29 0.88
C PRO A 435 14.77 1.50 -0.44
N ASN A 436 15.55 1.95 -1.44
CA ASN A 436 15.82 1.28 -2.72
C ASN A 436 14.61 1.01 -3.64
N ILE A 437 13.39 1.13 -3.15
CA ILE A 437 12.14 0.89 -3.92
C ILE A 437 11.29 2.15 -3.97
N ASP A 438 10.33 2.16 -4.88
CA ASP A 438 9.24 3.12 -4.85
C ASP A 438 8.09 2.52 -4.01
N PRO A 439 7.61 3.18 -2.94
CA PRO A 439 6.52 2.66 -2.11
C PRO A 439 5.21 2.39 -2.86
N GLU A 440 5.04 2.95 -4.06
CA GLU A 440 3.88 2.71 -4.92
C GLU A 440 4.04 1.49 -5.84
N SER A 441 5.23 0.92 -5.93
CA SER A 441 5.53 -0.22 -6.81
C SER A 441 5.11 -1.55 -6.20
N ALA A 442 3.84 -1.67 -5.82
CA ALA A 442 3.27 -2.95 -5.41
C ALA A 442 3.11 -3.90 -6.61
N MET A 443 3.14 -5.21 -6.37
CA MET A 443 2.98 -6.23 -7.41
C MET A 443 1.66 -6.12 -8.16
N THR A 444 0.59 -5.76 -7.48
CA THR A 444 -0.75 -5.59 -8.06
C THR A 444 -1.51 -4.48 -7.36
N ALA A 445 -2.55 -3.97 -8.01
CA ALA A 445 -3.54 -3.09 -7.39
C ALA A 445 -4.58 -3.86 -6.56
N GLY A 446 -4.53 -5.20 -6.54
CA GLY A 446 -5.44 -6.09 -5.81
C GLY A 446 -4.89 -6.52 -4.46
N ASN A 447 -5.02 -7.79 -4.14
CA ASN A 447 -4.71 -8.35 -2.80
C ASN A 447 -3.22 -8.39 -2.42
N ALA A 448 -2.30 -8.08 -3.35
CA ALA A 448 -0.85 -8.01 -3.09
C ALA A 448 -0.32 -6.57 -3.01
N GLN A 449 -1.14 -5.58 -2.71
CA GLN A 449 -0.76 -4.16 -2.63
C GLN A 449 0.38 -3.88 -1.64
N GLY A 450 0.47 -4.66 -0.57
CA GLY A 450 1.53 -4.53 0.44
C GLY A 450 2.82 -5.29 0.12
N VAL A 451 2.97 -5.82 -1.10
CA VAL A 451 4.15 -6.60 -1.50
C VAL A 451 4.76 -6.00 -2.75
N GLU A 452 6.03 -5.66 -2.66
CA GLU A 452 6.88 -5.28 -3.79
C GLU A 452 7.80 -6.46 -4.14
N ALA A 453 7.93 -6.75 -5.44
CA ALA A 453 8.83 -7.78 -5.92
C ALA A 453 9.47 -7.37 -7.25
N TYR A 454 10.69 -6.84 -7.16
CA TYR A 454 11.53 -6.49 -8.31
C TYR A 454 10.86 -5.53 -9.29
N SER A 455 9.96 -4.70 -8.80
CA SER A 455 9.20 -3.75 -9.60
C SER A 455 10.06 -2.57 -10.01
N LEU A 456 9.89 -2.13 -11.26
CA LEU A 456 10.53 -0.89 -11.71
C LEU A 456 9.90 0.31 -10.98
N PRO A 457 10.71 1.28 -10.53
CA PRO A 457 10.20 2.49 -9.94
C PRO A 457 9.46 3.34 -10.98
N THR A 458 8.61 4.25 -10.50
CA THR A 458 7.94 5.23 -11.36
C THR A 458 8.96 6.08 -12.12
N THR A 459 8.70 6.31 -13.40
CA THR A 459 9.59 7.08 -14.28
C THR A 459 9.28 8.56 -14.23
N ARG A 460 10.31 9.41 -14.38
CA ARG A 460 10.12 10.83 -14.70
C ARG A 460 9.74 10.98 -16.16
N SER A 461 8.80 11.86 -16.44
CA SER A 461 8.43 12.17 -17.81
C SER A 461 8.35 13.67 -18.03
N PHE A 462 8.67 14.09 -19.25
CA PHE A 462 8.55 15.45 -19.70
C PHE A 462 7.72 15.49 -20.98
N GLY A 463 6.84 16.44 -21.10
CA GLY A 463 5.95 16.55 -22.22
C GLY A 463 5.70 18.00 -22.63
N VAL A 464 5.35 18.17 -23.88
CA VAL A 464 4.85 19.43 -24.45
C VAL A 464 3.45 19.17 -24.96
N ASN A 465 2.50 19.98 -24.52
CA ASN A 465 1.12 19.98 -25.03
C ASN A 465 0.85 21.31 -25.75
N VAL A 466 0.24 21.22 -26.92
CA VAL A 466 -0.24 22.39 -27.65
C VAL A 466 -1.74 22.25 -27.81
N SER A 467 -2.49 23.13 -27.17
CA SER A 467 -3.95 23.20 -27.27
C SER A 467 -4.33 24.37 -28.14
N VAL A 468 -5.13 24.11 -29.16
CA VAL A 468 -5.63 25.14 -30.08
C VAL A 468 -7.16 25.08 -30.14
N LYS A 469 -7.77 26.28 -30.24
CA LYS A 469 -9.20 26.46 -30.39
C LYS A 469 -9.44 27.23 -31.66
N PHE A 470 -10.26 26.69 -32.56
CA PHE A 470 -10.64 27.29 -33.83
C PHE A 470 -11.92 28.08 -33.71
#